data_bbb02d0554e4e43d0079d99670d87d5b
#
_entry.id   bbb02d0554e4e43d0079d99670d87d5b
#
_cell.length_a   1.000
_cell.length_b   1.000
_cell.length_c   1.000
_cell.angle_alpha   90.00
_cell.angle_beta   90.00
_cell.angle_gamma   90.00
#
_symmetry.space_group_name_H-M   'P 1'
#
loop_
_entity.id
_entity.type
_entity.pdbx_description
1 polymer ?
#
loop_
_entity_poly.entity_id
_entity_poly.type
_entity_poly.pdbx_seq_one_letter_code
_entity_poly.pdbx_strand_id
1 'polypeptide(L)'
;QNVHLALSSLSYSELEAIKVIIQLFDGMDLRFTALKIAKEYNITRTVIVNAIRKLESAGIIESRSLGTKGTYIKIKNQNIKKSLLTELKHS
;
A
#
# COMPACT_ATOMS: atom_id res chain seq x y z
N GLN A 1 12.23 8.51 6.60
CA GLN A 1 11.77 7.72 5.44
C GLN A 1 11.46 8.67 4.30
N ASN A 2 11.84 8.29 3.12
CA ASN A 2 11.61 9.10 1.93
C ASN A 2 10.51 8.47 1.09
N VAL A 3 9.33 9.05 1.16
CA VAL A 3 8.15 8.55 0.45
C VAL A 3 8.35 8.61 -1.06
N HIS A 4 8.91 9.70 -1.56
CA HIS A 4 9.15 9.86 -3.00
C HIS A 4 10.05 8.74 -3.55
N LEU A 5 11.16 8.45 -2.86
CA LEU A 5 12.06 7.38 -3.30
C LEU A 5 11.39 6.01 -3.21
N ALA A 6 10.61 5.78 -2.14
CA ALA A 6 9.90 4.52 -1.99
C ALA A 6 8.93 4.29 -3.14
N LEU A 7 8.15 5.30 -3.50
CA LEU A 7 7.21 5.19 -4.61
C LEU A 7 7.93 5.06 -5.96
N SER A 8 9.09 5.70 -6.10
CA SER A 8 9.90 5.59 -7.32
C SER A 8 10.44 4.17 -7.55
N SER A 9 10.54 3.37 -6.50
CA SER A 9 11.02 2.00 -6.61
C SER A 9 9.93 1.03 -7.08
N LEU A 10 8.68 1.48 -7.12
CA LEU A 10 7.57 0.64 -7.53
C LEU A 10 7.47 0.58 -9.05
N SER A 11 7.08 -0.59 -9.57
CA SER A 11 6.70 -0.69 -10.98
C SER A 11 5.40 0.09 -11.20
N TYR A 12 5.06 0.31 -12.46
CA TYR A 12 3.81 0.98 -12.81
C TYR A 12 2.62 0.25 -12.19
N SER A 13 2.57 -1.07 -12.33
CA SER A 13 1.47 -1.87 -11.78
C SER A 13 1.41 -1.80 -10.26
N GLU A 14 2.57 -1.82 -9.61
CA GLU A 14 2.64 -1.70 -8.15
C GLU A 14 2.15 -0.34 -7.68
N LEU A 15 2.53 0.72 -8.40
CA LEU A 15 2.09 2.07 -8.07
C LEU A 15 0.57 2.18 -8.18
N GLU A 16 -0.01 1.61 -9.24
CA GLU A 16 -1.46 1.61 -9.42
C GLU A 16 -2.15 0.84 -8.29
N ALA A 17 -1.56 -0.28 -7.85
CA ALA A 17 -2.09 -1.03 -6.73
C ALA A 17 -2.09 -0.19 -5.45
N ILE A 18 -1.02 0.56 -5.19
CA ILE A 18 -0.93 1.41 -4.01
C ILE A 18 -1.96 2.55 -4.07
N LYS A 19 -2.20 3.11 -5.25
CA LYS A 19 -3.23 4.14 -5.41
C LYS A 19 -4.62 3.62 -5.01
N VAL A 20 -4.93 2.39 -5.40
CA VAL A 20 -6.19 1.74 -5.01
C VAL A 20 -6.23 1.53 -3.50
N ILE A 21 -5.18 0.94 -2.95
CA ILE A 21 -5.14 0.56 -1.54
C ILE A 21 -5.24 1.78 -0.63
N ILE A 22 -4.54 2.87 -0.97
CA ILE A 22 -4.54 4.06 -0.13
C ILE A 22 -5.93 4.68 -0.01
N GLN A 23 -6.76 4.53 -1.04
CA GLN A 23 -8.13 5.03 -1.03
C GLN A 23 -9.05 4.22 -0.12
N LEU A 24 -8.65 2.99 0.20
CA LEU A 24 -9.43 2.11 1.06
C LEU A 24 -9.14 2.31 2.55
N PHE A 25 -8.12 3.09 2.89
CA PHE A 25 -7.79 3.36 4.29
C PHE A 25 -8.90 4.11 4.99
N ASP A 26 -9.14 3.71 6.24
CA ASP A 26 -9.99 4.44 7.17
C ASP A 26 -9.07 4.97 8.26
N GLY A 27 -8.65 6.23 8.13
CA GLY A 27 -7.65 6.79 9.02
C GLY A 27 -6.25 6.30 8.67
N MET A 28 -5.59 5.67 9.63
CA MET A 28 -4.18 5.29 9.51
C MET A 28 -3.97 3.82 9.21
N ASP A 29 -5.03 3.01 9.21
CA ASP A 29 -4.86 1.57 9.02
C ASP A 29 -5.94 0.99 8.10
N LEU A 30 -5.68 -0.25 7.67
CA LEU A 30 -6.58 -0.96 6.78
C LEU A 30 -6.38 -2.47 6.99
N ARG A 31 -7.50 -3.19 7.06
CA ARG A 31 -7.48 -4.65 6.96
C ARG A 31 -8.09 -5.04 5.63
N PHE A 32 -7.41 -5.89 4.88
CA PHE A 32 -7.87 -6.27 3.55
C PHE A 32 -7.44 -7.69 3.22
N THR A 33 -8.09 -8.27 2.21
CA THR A 33 -7.65 -9.51 1.58
C THR A 33 -7.10 -9.18 0.20
N ALA A 34 -5.87 -9.59 -0.07
CA ALA A 34 -5.26 -9.32 -1.37
C ALA A 34 -6.07 -9.94 -2.51
N LEU A 35 -6.63 -11.12 -2.27
CA LEU A 35 -7.45 -11.79 -3.27
C LEU A 35 -8.70 -10.98 -3.64
N LYS A 36 -9.34 -10.39 -2.65
CA LYS A 36 -10.54 -9.58 -2.88
C LYS A 36 -10.22 -8.32 -3.68
N ILE A 37 -9.14 -7.63 -3.31
CA ILE A 37 -8.69 -6.45 -4.05
C ILE A 37 -8.30 -6.82 -5.48
N ALA A 38 -7.59 -7.93 -5.64
CA ALA A 38 -7.18 -8.40 -6.95
C ALA A 38 -8.38 -8.61 -7.87
N LYS A 39 -9.45 -9.22 -7.36
CA LYS A 39 -10.66 -9.46 -8.12
C LYS A 39 -11.42 -8.17 -8.44
N GLU A 40 -11.59 -7.31 -7.45
CA GLU A 40 -12.39 -6.09 -7.61
C GLU A 40 -11.75 -5.08 -8.55
N TYR A 41 -10.42 -4.99 -8.53
CA TYR A 41 -9.71 -3.95 -9.27
C TYR A 41 -8.87 -4.49 -10.42
N ASN A 42 -9.02 -5.78 -10.70
CA ASN A 42 -8.30 -6.44 -11.80
C ASN A 42 -6.77 -6.24 -11.70
N ILE A 43 -6.25 -6.48 -10.52
CA ILE A 43 -4.82 -6.40 -10.21
C ILE A 43 -4.38 -7.79 -9.76
N THR A 44 -3.18 -8.23 -10.18
CA THR A 44 -2.70 -9.53 -9.72
C THR A 44 -2.33 -9.48 -8.24
N ARG A 45 -2.59 -10.58 -7.55
CA ARG A 45 -2.28 -10.69 -6.14
C ARG A 45 -0.79 -10.46 -5.86
N THR A 46 0.06 -11.00 -6.72
CA THR A 46 1.52 -10.85 -6.57
C THR A 46 1.94 -9.38 -6.61
N VAL A 47 1.34 -8.59 -7.50
CA VAL A 47 1.63 -7.15 -7.58
C VAL A 47 1.27 -6.46 -6.26
N ILE A 48 0.10 -6.79 -5.70
CA ILE A 48 -0.33 -6.22 -4.42
C ILE A 48 0.66 -6.57 -3.30
N VAL A 49 1.02 -7.84 -3.20
CA VAL A 49 1.93 -8.32 -2.17
C VAL A 49 3.30 -7.65 -2.29
N ASN A 50 3.82 -7.56 -3.51
CA ASN A 50 5.13 -6.95 -3.75
C ASN A 50 5.13 -5.45 -3.43
N ALA A 51 4.06 -4.75 -3.79
CA ALA A 51 3.93 -3.33 -3.50
C ALA A 51 3.94 -3.08 -1.98
N ILE A 52 3.16 -3.85 -1.24
CA ILE A 52 3.10 -3.75 0.22
C ILE A 52 4.48 -4.03 0.84
N ARG A 53 5.15 -5.08 0.37
CA ARG A 53 6.47 -5.45 0.88
C ARG A 53 7.50 -4.33 0.65
N LYS A 54 7.46 -3.68 -0.51
CA LYS A 54 8.39 -2.59 -0.82
C LYS A 54 8.15 -1.38 0.08
N LEU A 55 6.90 -1.02 0.33
CA LEU A 55 6.58 0.09 1.23
C LEU A 55 6.95 -0.25 2.68
N GLU A 56 6.75 -1.50 3.07
CA GLU A 56 7.15 -1.95 4.41
C GLU A 56 8.67 -1.88 4.58
N SER A 57 9.41 -2.36 3.59
CA SER A 57 10.88 -2.31 3.60
C SER A 57 11.40 -0.88 3.67
N ALA A 58 10.69 0.05 3.06
CA ALA A 58 11.06 1.46 3.08
C ALA A 58 10.66 2.17 4.38
N GLY A 59 9.99 1.48 5.28
CA GLY A 59 9.55 2.07 6.55
C GLY A 59 8.33 2.97 6.44
N ILE A 60 7.60 2.87 5.33
CA ILE A 60 6.41 3.70 5.09
C ILE A 60 5.20 3.14 5.83
N ILE A 61 5.06 1.82 5.81
CA ILE A 61 3.97 1.13 6.47
C ILE A 61 4.51 -0.02 7.33
N GLU A 62 3.65 -0.50 8.22
CA GLU A 62 3.84 -1.75 8.94
C GLU A 62 2.78 -2.72 8.46
N SER A 63 3.14 -3.99 8.33
CA SER A 63 2.26 -5.01 7.78
C SER A 63 2.26 -6.23 8.69
N ARG A 64 1.08 -6.86 8.82
CA ARG A 64 0.94 -8.07 9.60
C ARG A 64 -0.07 -9.00 8.94
N SER A 65 0.32 -10.27 8.79
CA SER A 65 -0.58 -11.29 8.29
C SER A 65 -1.58 -11.69 9.39
N LEU A 66 -2.84 -11.77 9.02
CA LEU A 66 -3.91 -12.23 9.90
C LEU A 66 -4.39 -13.62 9.51
N GLY A 67 -3.57 -14.36 8.75
CA GLY A 67 -3.93 -15.68 8.26
C GLY A 67 -5.09 -15.61 7.29
N THR A 68 -6.10 -16.45 7.47
CA THR A 68 -7.26 -16.49 6.61
C THR A 68 -8.09 -15.21 6.67
N LYS A 69 -7.87 -14.38 7.69
CA LYS A 69 -8.62 -13.12 7.86
C LYS A 69 -7.99 -11.96 7.06
N GLY A 70 -6.92 -12.22 6.34
CA GLY A 70 -6.31 -11.24 5.46
C GLY A 70 -5.04 -10.63 5.98
N THR A 71 -4.83 -9.36 5.65
CA THR A 71 -3.63 -8.61 6.00
C THR A 71 -4.05 -7.28 6.65
N TYR A 72 -3.31 -6.92 7.68
CA TYR A 72 -3.47 -5.62 8.34
C TYR A 72 -2.26 -4.77 7.99
N ILE A 73 -2.50 -3.53 7.56
CA ILE A 73 -1.43 -2.57 7.31
C ILE A 73 -1.73 -1.26 8.02
N LYS A 74 -0.68 -0.59 8.44
CA LYS A 74 -0.76 0.68 9.14
C LYS A 74 0.31 1.62 8.61
N ILE A 75 -0.08 2.85 8.31
CA ILE A 75 0.87 3.89 7.93
C ILE A 75 1.60 4.35 9.19
N LYS A 76 2.91 4.54 9.11
CA LYS A 76 3.76 4.81 10.28
C LYS A 76 3.33 6.03 11.09
N ASN A 77 3.04 7.13 10.41
CA ASN A 77 2.60 8.36 11.10
C ASN A 77 1.88 9.29 10.13
N GLN A 78 1.32 10.37 10.67
CA GLN A 78 0.53 11.31 9.89
C GLN A 78 1.35 12.04 8.82
N ASN A 79 2.60 12.36 9.12
CA ASN A 79 3.46 13.05 8.16
C ASN A 79 3.70 12.17 6.92
N ILE A 80 3.94 10.88 7.15
CA ILE A 80 4.10 9.92 6.05
C ILE A 80 2.81 9.80 5.25
N LYS A 81 1.66 9.73 5.92
CA LYS A 81 0.38 9.66 5.21
C LYS A 81 0.18 10.88 4.32
N LYS A 82 0.47 12.06 4.83
CA LYS A 82 0.37 13.30 4.08
C LYS A 82 1.25 13.27 2.84
N SER A 83 2.50 12.83 3.00
CA SER A 83 3.44 12.70 1.89
C SER A 83 2.97 11.68 0.86
N LEU A 84 2.43 10.54 1.32
CA LEU A 84 1.88 9.53 0.41
C LEU A 84 0.77 10.11 -0.45
N LEU A 85 -0.19 10.77 0.18
CA LEU A 85 -1.33 11.33 -0.54
C LEU A 85 -0.87 12.39 -1.55
N THR A 86 0.08 13.22 -1.17
CA THR A 86 0.62 14.26 -2.06
C THR A 86 1.36 13.65 -3.24
N GLU A 87 2.25 12.68 -2.97
CA GLU A 87 3.06 12.04 -4.02
C GLU A 87 2.19 11.23 -4.98
N LEU A 88 1.21 10.49 -4.47
CA LEU A 88 0.33 9.68 -5.30
C LEU A 88 -0.56 10.55 -6.19
N LYS A 89 -0.92 11.73 -5.72
CA LYS A 89 -1.73 12.67 -6.49
C LYS A 89 -0.97 13.18 -7.73
N HIS A 90 0.35 13.23 -7.66
CA HIS A 90 1.20 13.74 -8.74
C HIS A 90 1.87 12.63 -9.56
N SER A 91 1.47 11.38 -9.34
CA SER A 91 2.07 10.24 -10.05
C SER A 91 1.28 9.87 -11.29
#